data_5910709d6038331c493a8b60bac1203e
#
_entry.id   5910709d6038331c493a8b60bac1203e
#
_cell.length_a   1.000
_cell.length_b   1.000
_cell.length_c   1.000
_cell.angle_alpha   90.00
_cell.angle_beta   90.00
_cell.angle_gamma   90.00
#
_symmetry.space_group_name_H-M   'P 1'
#
loop_
_entity.id
_entity.type
_entity.pdbx_description
1 polymer ?
#
loop_
_entity_poly.entity_id
_entity_poly.type
_entity_poly.pdbx_seq_one_letter_code
_entity_poly.pdbx_strand_id
1 'polypeptide(L)'
;WNNVPDVLGSIGNYLKEHGWKRGLPWGYEVTLPQGFDYRISRRTFAEWEALGVRRADGGRFPAEGVAFLFFPSGASGPGFVVTVNYEAIRRYNLSDAYSLTVAGTANRLRGKDAFRGSWPEVIPLNREQRIRMQKLMRAKGYPVSNVVGQIDFDLRDQIRILQAKFGLLPDGHPTETFLQRLERL
;
A
#
# COMPACT_ATOMS: atom_id res chain seq x y z
N TRP A 1 -11.91 5.00 -29.07
CA TRP A 1 -10.86 5.71 -28.33
C TRP A 1 -10.62 7.15 -28.80
N ASN A 2 -11.31 7.61 -29.84
CA ASN A 2 -11.10 8.95 -30.42
C ASN A 2 -11.95 10.05 -29.74
N ASN A 3 -12.76 9.72 -28.75
CA ASN A 3 -13.59 10.65 -28.00
C ASN A 3 -13.09 10.76 -26.55
N VAL A 4 -12.39 11.85 -26.23
CA VAL A 4 -11.80 12.05 -24.90
C VAL A 4 -12.85 12.05 -23.78
N PRO A 5 -14.02 12.71 -23.90
CA PRO A 5 -15.09 12.61 -22.91
C PRO A 5 -15.53 11.20 -22.61
N ASP A 6 -15.70 10.34 -23.62
CA ASP A 6 -16.12 8.95 -23.43
C ASP A 6 -15.04 8.12 -22.73
N VAL A 7 -13.77 8.35 -23.06
CA VAL A 7 -12.63 7.71 -22.36
C VAL A 7 -12.62 8.08 -20.90
N LEU A 8 -12.73 9.37 -20.58
CA LEU A 8 -12.75 9.85 -19.18
C LEU A 8 -14.00 9.35 -18.43
N GLY A 9 -15.16 9.32 -19.09
CA GLY A 9 -16.39 8.76 -18.55
C GLY A 9 -16.23 7.27 -18.22
N SER A 10 -15.63 6.50 -19.11
CA SER A 10 -15.36 5.06 -18.92
C SER A 10 -14.41 4.81 -17.76
N ILE A 11 -13.33 5.61 -17.64
CA ILE A 11 -12.39 5.53 -16.51
C ILE A 11 -13.10 5.88 -15.20
N GLY A 12 -13.89 6.95 -15.18
CA GLY A 12 -14.67 7.36 -14.01
C GLY A 12 -15.67 6.29 -13.57
N ASN A 13 -16.38 5.67 -14.51
CA ASN A 13 -17.29 4.58 -14.23
C ASN A 13 -16.55 3.34 -13.70
N TYR A 14 -15.42 2.98 -14.31
CA TYR A 14 -14.59 1.88 -13.83
C TYR A 14 -14.20 2.09 -12.36
N LEU A 15 -13.67 3.27 -12.00
CA LEU A 15 -13.31 3.58 -10.62
C LEU A 15 -14.50 3.47 -9.66
N LYS A 16 -15.68 3.98 -10.08
CA LYS A 16 -16.93 3.89 -9.31
C LYS A 16 -17.32 2.43 -9.04
N GLU A 17 -17.33 1.59 -10.07
CA GLU A 17 -17.64 0.16 -9.96
C GLU A 17 -16.65 -0.59 -9.07
N HIS A 18 -15.41 -0.09 -8.94
CA HIS A 18 -14.38 -0.66 -8.09
C HIS A 18 -14.28 0.00 -6.70
N GLY A 19 -15.34 0.70 -6.28
CA GLY A 19 -15.48 1.19 -4.91
C GLY A 19 -14.89 2.57 -4.66
N TRP A 20 -14.65 3.37 -5.69
CA TRP A 20 -14.23 4.76 -5.51
C TRP A 20 -15.25 5.56 -4.72
N LYS A 21 -14.80 6.19 -3.64
CA LYS A 21 -15.60 7.07 -2.80
C LYS A 21 -15.27 8.53 -3.11
N ARG A 22 -16.27 9.26 -3.65
CA ARG A 22 -16.12 10.68 -3.92
C ARG A 22 -15.85 11.45 -2.62
N GLY A 23 -14.95 12.43 -2.68
CA GLY A 23 -14.56 13.24 -1.52
C GLY A 23 -13.49 12.59 -0.63
N LEU A 24 -13.27 11.28 -0.72
CA LEU A 24 -12.17 10.62 0.00
C LEU A 24 -10.87 10.73 -0.82
N PRO A 25 -9.74 11.13 -0.24
CA PRO A 25 -8.44 11.10 -0.94
C PRO A 25 -8.01 9.65 -1.20
N TRP A 26 -7.11 9.43 -2.17
CA TRP A 26 -6.51 8.11 -2.35
C TRP A 26 -5.54 7.75 -1.21
N GLY A 27 -4.90 8.75 -0.62
CA GLY A 27 -3.94 8.60 0.46
C GLY A 27 -3.01 9.80 0.61
N TYR A 28 -2.03 9.65 1.50
CA TYR A 28 -1.03 10.65 1.81
C TYR A 28 0.31 9.98 2.10
N GLU A 29 1.39 10.60 1.66
CA GLU A 29 2.72 10.31 2.18
C GLU A 29 2.79 10.77 3.63
N VAL A 30 3.43 9.97 4.49
CA VAL A 30 3.46 10.21 5.94
C VAL A 30 4.86 10.04 6.52
N THR A 31 5.07 10.73 7.65
CA THR A 31 6.17 10.48 8.57
C THR A 31 5.65 9.77 9.81
N LEU A 32 6.45 8.87 10.33
CA LEU A 32 6.14 8.09 11.53
C LEU A 32 6.98 8.59 12.71
N PRO A 33 6.46 8.56 13.95
CA PRO A 33 7.25 8.90 15.13
C PRO A 33 8.33 7.85 15.39
N GLN A 34 9.34 8.22 16.13
CA GLN A 34 10.36 7.27 16.60
C GLN A 34 9.71 6.17 17.44
N GLY A 35 10.13 4.91 17.26
CA GLY A 35 9.59 3.77 17.99
C GLY A 35 8.19 3.33 17.55
N PHE A 36 7.72 3.77 16.38
CA PHE A 36 6.42 3.39 15.87
C PHE A 36 6.28 1.87 15.74
N ASP A 37 5.13 1.34 16.18
CA ASP A 37 4.80 -0.09 16.01
C ASP A 37 4.29 -0.40 14.60
N TYR A 38 5.14 -0.93 13.75
CA TYR A 38 4.83 -1.28 12.36
C TYR A 38 3.78 -2.40 12.19
N ARG A 39 3.38 -3.08 13.28
CA ARG A 39 2.28 -4.06 13.25
C ARG A 39 0.92 -3.38 13.10
N ILE A 40 0.83 -2.09 13.43
CA ILE A 40 -0.38 -1.29 13.24
C ILE A 40 -0.54 -0.99 11.75
N SER A 41 -1.59 -1.54 11.13
CA SER A 41 -1.78 -1.45 9.67
C SER A 41 -3.00 -0.68 9.23
N ARG A 42 -4.06 -0.62 10.05
CA ARG A 42 -5.35 -0.01 9.69
C ARG A 42 -5.88 0.83 10.84
N ARG A 43 -6.16 2.11 10.59
CA ARG A 43 -6.73 3.05 11.58
C ARG A 43 -7.54 4.13 10.85
N THR A 44 -8.41 4.81 11.58
CA THR A 44 -8.99 6.08 11.14
C THR A 44 -7.91 7.16 11.05
N PHE A 45 -8.17 8.22 10.30
CA PHE A 45 -7.22 9.33 10.23
C PHE A 45 -6.96 9.97 11.60
N ALA A 46 -7.99 10.11 12.44
CA ALA A 46 -7.85 10.62 13.81
C ALA A 46 -6.95 9.71 14.67
N GLU A 47 -7.10 8.39 14.57
CA GLU A 47 -6.24 7.44 15.28
C GLU A 47 -4.80 7.49 14.77
N TRP A 48 -4.57 7.67 13.44
CA TRP A 48 -3.23 7.87 12.91
C TRP A 48 -2.57 9.12 13.50
N GLU A 49 -3.29 10.24 13.60
CA GLU A 49 -2.79 11.46 14.24
C GLU A 49 -2.49 11.25 15.73
N ALA A 50 -3.36 10.54 16.44
CA ALA A 50 -3.16 10.20 17.86
C ALA A 50 -1.91 9.34 18.09
N LEU A 51 -1.58 8.43 17.14
CA LEU A 51 -0.36 7.63 17.14
C LEU A 51 0.90 8.44 16.72
N GLY A 52 0.79 9.73 16.47
CA GLY A 52 1.93 10.57 16.08
C GLY A 52 2.26 10.53 14.58
N VAL A 53 1.47 9.84 13.76
CA VAL A 53 1.64 9.85 12.31
C VAL A 53 1.27 11.22 11.76
N ARG A 54 2.08 11.77 10.88
CA ARG A 54 1.86 13.10 10.28
C ARG A 54 1.98 13.02 8.77
N ARG A 55 1.24 13.85 8.07
CA ARG A 55 1.42 13.99 6.62
C ARG A 55 2.78 14.62 6.33
N ALA A 56 3.49 14.08 5.36
CA ALA A 56 4.81 14.57 4.96
C ALA A 56 4.77 16.01 4.42
N ASP A 57 3.65 16.44 3.85
CA ASP A 57 3.44 17.81 3.36
C ASP A 57 3.11 18.81 4.47
N GLY A 58 3.01 18.39 5.73
CA GLY A 58 2.67 19.22 6.89
C GLY A 58 1.18 19.56 7.02
N GLY A 59 0.33 19.08 6.10
CA GLY A 59 -1.12 19.28 6.17
C GLY A 59 -1.79 18.41 7.24
N ARG A 60 -3.08 18.67 7.48
CA ARG A 60 -3.92 17.83 8.36
C ARG A 60 -4.57 16.70 7.58
N PHE A 61 -4.85 15.60 8.25
CA PHE A 61 -5.70 14.55 7.70
C PHE A 61 -7.17 15.02 7.65
N PRO A 62 -8.00 14.41 6.80
CA PRO A 62 -9.46 14.60 6.85
C PRO A 62 -10.01 14.15 8.22
N ALA A 63 -11.15 14.74 8.61
CA ALA A 63 -11.83 14.37 9.86
C ALA A 63 -12.29 12.91 9.88
N GLU A 64 -12.65 12.37 8.69
CA GLU A 64 -13.21 11.03 8.57
C GLU A 64 -12.44 10.19 7.55
N GLY A 65 -12.50 8.90 7.73
CA GLY A 65 -11.93 7.90 6.81
C GLY A 65 -11.00 6.93 7.52
N VAL A 66 -10.94 5.73 6.95
CA VAL A 66 -10.02 4.67 7.37
C VAL A 66 -8.91 4.56 6.32
N ALA A 67 -7.69 4.44 6.77
CA ALA A 67 -6.53 4.29 5.91
C ALA A 67 -5.63 3.13 6.39
N PHE A 68 -4.89 2.58 5.43
CA PHE A 68 -3.94 1.49 5.63
C PHE A 68 -2.53 2.05 5.55
N LEU A 69 -1.67 1.65 6.49
CA LEU A 69 -0.24 1.96 6.43
C LEU A 69 0.44 1.08 5.38
N PHE A 70 1.15 1.72 4.47
CA PHE A 70 1.71 1.10 3.29
C PHE A 70 3.14 1.57 3.00
N PHE A 71 4.03 0.61 2.81
CA PHE A 71 5.44 0.82 2.43
C PHE A 71 5.71 0.12 1.10
N PRO A 72 5.69 0.83 -0.03
CA PRO A 72 5.88 0.23 -1.36
C PRO A 72 7.27 -0.37 -1.57
N SER A 73 8.28 0.18 -0.93
CA SER A 73 9.68 -0.24 -0.99
C SER A 73 10.26 -0.64 0.37
N GLY A 74 9.39 -1.02 1.32
CA GLY A 74 9.78 -1.28 2.70
C GLY A 74 9.93 0.00 3.52
N ALA A 75 10.13 -0.15 4.84
CA ALA A 75 10.17 0.96 5.79
C ALA A 75 11.41 1.86 5.67
N SER A 76 12.41 1.49 4.87
CA SER A 76 13.53 2.36 4.49
C SER A 76 13.17 3.40 3.44
N GLY A 77 12.02 3.23 2.77
CA GLY A 77 11.48 4.15 1.79
C GLY A 77 10.31 4.97 2.33
N PRO A 78 9.63 5.74 1.46
CA PRO A 78 8.50 6.55 1.86
C PRO A 78 7.34 5.69 2.36
N GLY A 79 6.74 6.10 3.47
CA GLY A 79 5.52 5.52 4.02
C GLY A 79 4.29 6.29 3.55
N PHE A 80 3.19 5.57 3.40
CA PHE A 80 1.91 6.14 3.02
C PHE A 80 0.80 5.64 3.94
N VAL A 81 -0.21 6.46 4.15
CA VAL A 81 -1.54 6.00 4.57
C VAL A 81 -2.45 6.10 3.36
N VAL A 82 -3.03 4.98 2.94
CA VAL A 82 -3.83 4.87 1.72
C VAL A 82 -5.25 4.41 2.03
N THR A 83 -6.22 4.86 1.26
CA THR A 83 -7.64 4.57 1.46
C THR A 83 -8.15 3.53 0.46
N VAL A 84 -9.44 3.20 0.55
CA VAL A 84 -10.11 2.36 -0.45
C VAL A 84 -10.03 2.94 -1.87
N ASN A 85 -9.83 4.25 -2.02
CA ASN A 85 -9.64 4.86 -3.34
C ASN A 85 -8.31 4.48 -3.99
N TYR A 86 -7.26 4.23 -3.18
CA TYR A 86 -6.03 3.64 -3.70
C TYR A 86 -6.26 2.22 -4.22
N GLU A 87 -7.05 1.42 -3.51
CA GLU A 87 -7.43 0.09 -3.98
C GLU A 87 -8.23 0.14 -5.30
N ALA A 88 -9.13 1.11 -5.45
CA ALA A 88 -9.85 1.30 -6.70
C ALA A 88 -8.90 1.57 -7.89
N ILE A 89 -7.87 2.42 -7.70
CA ILE A 89 -6.82 2.64 -8.72
C ILE A 89 -6.05 1.33 -8.96
N ARG A 90 -5.72 0.62 -7.90
CA ARG A 90 -4.92 -0.60 -7.95
C ARG A 90 -5.64 -1.75 -8.70
N ARG A 91 -6.97 -1.78 -8.67
CA ARG A 91 -7.78 -2.76 -9.42
C ARG A 91 -7.53 -2.69 -10.94
N TYR A 92 -7.13 -1.54 -11.45
CA TYR A 92 -6.90 -1.38 -12.89
C TYR A 92 -5.67 -2.17 -13.40
N ASN A 93 -4.58 -2.20 -12.65
CA ASN A 93 -3.32 -2.84 -13.09
C ASN A 93 -2.68 -3.75 -12.04
N LEU A 94 -3.21 -3.84 -10.83
CA LEU A 94 -2.74 -4.69 -9.74
C LEU A 94 -1.25 -4.47 -9.37
N SER A 95 -0.70 -3.30 -9.71
CA SER A 95 0.68 -2.89 -9.46
C SER A 95 0.72 -1.69 -8.53
N ASP A 96 1.46 -1.80 -7.43
CA ASP A 96 1.64 -0.70 -6.48
C ASP A 96 2.39 0.48 -7.11
N ALA A 97 3.43 0.20 -7.91
CA ALA A 97 4.18 1.24 -8.62
C ALA A 97 3.28 2.02 -9.60
N TYR A 98 2.48 1.31 -10.39
CA TYR A 98 1.50 1.94 -11.28
C TYR A 98 0.51 2.80 -10.50
N SER A 99 -0.07 2.26 -9.43
CA SER A 99 -1.10 2.96 -8.65
C SER A 99 -0.55 4.23 -7.99
N LEU A 100 0.67 4.18 -7.45
CA LEU A 100 1.35 5.36 -6.91
C LEU A 100 1.69 6.38 -7.98
N THR A 101 2.12 5.93 -9.16
CA THR A 101 2.40 6.84 -10.29
C THR A 101 1.13 7.56 -10.73
N VAL A 102 0.02 6.84 -10.91
CA VAL A 102 -1.28 7.45 -11.27
C VAL A 102 -1.75 8.43 -10.18
N ALA A 103 -1.69 8.01 -8.92
CA ALA A 103 -2.10 8.82 -7.79
C ALA A 103 -1.22 10.08 -7.62
N GLY A 104 0.11 9.91 -7.75
CA GLY A 104 1.07 11.01 -7.70
C GLY A 104 0.90 11.98 -8.87
N THR A 105 0.71 11.48 -10.09
CA THR A 105 0.44 12.30 -11.28
C THR A 105 -0.86 13.10 -11.10
N ALA A 106 -1.93 12.48 -10.60
CA ALA A 106 -3.18 13.19 -10.32
C ALA A 106 -2.99 14.31 -9.28
N ASN A 107 -2.15 14.10 -8.27
CA ASN A 107 -1.79 15.14 -7.31
C ASN A 107 -0.99 16.28 -7.98
N ARG A 108 -0.01 15.95 -8.83
CA ARG A 108 0.78 16.96 -9.57
C ARG A 108 -0.10 17.81 -10.48
N LEU A 109 -1.05 17.21 -11.19
CA LEU A 109 -2.02 17.93 -12.02
C LEU A 109 -2.92 18.89 -11.22
N ARG A 110 -3.09 18.63 -9.91
CA ARG A 110 -3.80 19.51 -8.97
C ARG A 110 -2.89 20.52 -8.27
N GLY A 111 -1.65 20.68 -8.70
CA GLY A 111 -0.68 21.59 -8.12
C GLY A 111 -0.08 21.15 -6.77
N LYS A 112 -0.18 19.86 -6.42
CA LYS A 112 0.49 19.34 -5.22
C LYS A 112 1.96 19.03 -5.50
N ASP A 113 2.77 19.05 -4.44
CA ASP A 113 4.19 18.68 -4.54
C ASP A 113 4.39 17.20 -4.91
N ALA A 114 5.60 16.87 -5.37
CA ALA A 114 6.05 15.49 -5.49
C ALA A 114 6.17 14.83 -4.12
N PHE A 115 6.29 13.51 -4.10
CA PHE A 115 6.63 12.79 -2.88
C PHE A 115 7.99 13.26 -2.34
N ARG A 116 8.11 13.35 -1.03
CA ARG A 116 9.27 13.92 -0.33
C ARG A 116 10.27 12.88 0.12
N GLY A 117 9.80 11.65 0.39
CA GLY A 117 10.65 10.57 0.85
C GLY A 117 11.64 10.09 -0.20
N SER A 118 12.81 9.68 0.27
CA SER A 118 13.83 9.06 -0.58
C SER A 118 13.44 7.63 -0.92
N TRP A 119 13.55 7.25 -2.17
CA TRP A 119 13.28 5.90 -2.66
C TRP A 119 14.56 5.08 -2.65
N PRO A 120 14.66 4.04 -1.80
CA PRO A 120 15.82 3.16 -1.81
C PRO A 120 15.81 2.27 -3.05
N GLU A 121 16.99 1.88 -3.49
CA GLU A 121 17.12 0.78 -4.44
C GLU A 121 16.79 -0.52 -3.70
N VAL A 122 15.63 -1.09 -4.00
CA VAL A 122 15.21 -2.39 -3.51
C VAL A 122 14.92 -3.30 -4.68
N ILE A 123 15.38 -4.54 -4.60
CA ILE A 123 15.02 -5.58 -5.58
C ILE A 123 13.74 -6.24 -5.06
N PRO A 124 12.58 -5.95 -5.68
CA PRO A 124 11.33 -6.56 -5.26
C PRO A 124 11.30 -8.03 -5.65
N LEU A 125 10.58 -8.84 -4.90
CA LEU A 125 10.30 -10.22 -5.32
C LEU A 125 9.63 -10.20 -6.70
N ASN A 126 10.14 -11.02 -7.62
CA ASN A 126 9.50 -11.21 -8.92
C ASN A 126 8.17 -11.98 -8.77
N ARG A 127 7.42 -12.12 -9.86
CA ARG A 127 6.09 -12.75 -9.81
C ARG A 127 6.16 -14.20 -9.33
N GLU A 128 7.14 -14.97 -9.78
CA GLU A 128 7.31 -16.38 -9.39
C GLU A 128 7.63 -16.52 -7.90
N GLN A 129 8.53 -15.69 -7.38
CA GLN A 129 8.86 -15.63 -5.97
C GLN A 129 7.64 -15.26 -5.11
N ARG A 130 6.81 -14.31 -5.54
CA ARG A 130 5.57 -13.97 -4.84
C ARG A 130 4.55 -15.11 -4.85
N ILE A 131 4.41 -15.83 -5.96
CA ILE A 131 3.55 -17.02 -6.04
C ILE A 131 4.08 -18.11 -5.11
N ARG A 132 5.39 -18.35 -5.09
CA ARG A 132 6.05 -19.31 -4.19
C ARG A 132 5.80 -18.94 -2.72
N MET A 133 5.99 -17.67 -2.36
CA MET A 133 5.68 -17.14 -1.04
C MET A 133 4.22 -17.43 -0.64
N GLN A 134 3.27 -17.11 -1.51
CA GLN A 134 1.84 -17.31 -1.27
C GLN A 134 1.50 -18.81 -1.08
N LYS A 135 2.08 -19.70 -1.88
CA LYS A 135 1.92 -21.15 -1.73
C LYS A 135 2.44 -21.64 -0.36
N LEU A 136 3.63 -21.19 0.03
CA LEU A 136 4.23 -21.54 1.31
C LEU A 136 3.39 -21.01 2.49
N MET A 137 2.95 -19.75 2.45
CA MET A 137 2.08 -19.19 3.47
C MET A 137 0.78 -19.99 3.60
N ARG A 138 0.12 -20.31 2.49
CA ARG A 138 -1.11 -21.11 2.48
C ARG A 138 -0.87 -22.53 3.05
N ALA A 139 0.20 -23.20 2.65
CA ALA A 139 0.54 -24.54 3.14
C ALA A 139 0.81 -24.56 4.65
N LYS A 140 1.25 -23.44 5.22
CA LYS A 140 1.48 -23.27 6.65
C LYS A 140 0.25 -22.72 7.41
N GLY A 141 -0.93 -22.67 6.77
CA GLY A 141 -2.20 -22.28 7.39
C GLY A 141 -2.44 -20.76 7.49
N TYR A 142 -1.62 -19.92 6.85
CA TYR A 142 -1.88 -18.47 6.81
C TYR A 142 -2.93 -18.14 5.74
N PRO A 143 -3.87 -17.22 6.04
CA PRO A 143 -4.87 -16.79 5.08
C PRO A 143 -4.23 -16.16 3.84
N VAL A 144 -4.47 -16.76 2.67
CA VAL A 144 -4.04 -16.26 1.37
C VAL A 144 -5.21 -16.43 0.41
N SER A 145 -5.85 -15.33 0.04
CA SER A 145 -7.04 -15.33 -0.81
C SER A 145 -6.77 -15.91 -2.20
N ASN A 146 -5.69 -15.45 -2.84
CA ASN A 146 -5.30 -15.85 -4.18
C ASN A 146 -3.80 -16.14 -4.29
N VAL A 147 -3.42 -17.13 -5.13
CA VAL A 147 -2.03 -17.49 -5.39
C VAL A 147 -1.66 -17.13 -6.82
N VAL A 148 -1.60 -15.82 -7.08
CA VAL A 148 -1.34 -15.25 -8.41
C VAL A 148 -0.17 -14.26 -8.42
N GLY A 149 0.52 -14.12 -7.27
CA GLY A 149 1.65 -13.21 -7.10
C GLY A 149 1.24 -11.75 -6.82
N GLN A 150 -0.04 -11.49 -6.54
CA GLN A 150 -0.52 -10.17 -6.10
C GLN A 150 -0.49 -10.09 -4.57
N ILE A 151 -0.15 -8.93 -4.04
CA ILE A 151 -0.05 -8.69 -2.59
C ILE A 151 -1.03 -7.58 -2.25
N ASP A 152 -2.21 -7.97 -1.74
CA ASP A 152 -3.22 -7.05 -1.21
C ASP A 152 -2.91 -6.66 0.25
N PHE A 153 -3.73 -5.80 0.84
CA PHE A 153 -3.51 -5.35 2.22
C PHE A 153 -3.72 -6.45 3.24
N ASP A 154 -4.67 -7.35 3.02
CA ASP A 154 -4.90 -8.48 3.94
C ASP A 154 -3.68 -9.42 3.94
N LEU A 155 -3.09 -9.70 2.78
CA LEU A 155 -1.85 -10.46 2.69
C LEU A 155 -0.66 -9.72 3.32
N ARG A 156 -0.60 -8.37 3.18
CA ARG A 156 0.44 -7.58 3.87
C ARG A 156 0.33 -7.69 5.38
N ASP A 157 -0.86 -7.78 5.93
CA ASP A 157 -1.05 -7.99 7.37
C ASP A 157 -0.56 -9.37 7.80
N GLN A 158 -0.78 -10.41 7.01
CA GLN A 158 -0.19 -11.74 7.28
C GLN A 158 1.34 -11.73 7.17
N ILE A 159 1.88 -10.96 6.22
CA ILE A 159 3.34 -10.79 6.10
C ILE A 159 3.90 -10.07 7.34
N ARG A 160 3.24 -9.03 7.87
CA ARG A 160 3.65 -8.36 9.13
C ARG A 160 3.71 -9.32 10.31
N ILE A 161 2.70 -10.17 10.45
CA ILE A 161 2.66 -11.19 11.51
C ILE A 161 3.88 -12.12 11.41
N LEU A 162 4.17 -12.59 10.21
CA LEU A 162 5.32 -13.47 9.97
C LEU A 162 6.66 -12.75 10.12
N GLN A 163 6.76 -11.51 9.64
CA GLN A 163 7.96 -10.70 9.83
C GLN A 163 8.28 -10.54 11.33
N ALA A 164 7.29 -10.20 12.14
CA ALA A 164 7.44 -10.10 13.59
C ALA A 164 7.90 -11.43 14.20
N LYS A 165 7.30 -12.56 13.80
CA LYS A 165 7.69 -13.91 14.24
C LYS A 165 9.14 -14.24 13.87
N PHE A 166 9.62 -13.74 12.74
CA PHE A 166 10.99 -13.94 12.27
C PHE A 166 12.00 -12.95 12.83
N GLY A 167 11.59 -12.00 13.69
CA GLY A 167 12.45 -10.93 14.17
C GLY A 167 12.85 -9.93 13.06
N LEU A 168 12.04 -9.82 12.01
CA LEU A 168 12.17 -8.81 10.96
C LEU A 168 11.28 -7.62 11.27
N LEU A 169 11.60 -6.44 10.70
CA LEU A 169 10.73 -5.28 10.81
C LEU A 169 9.37 -5.58 10.14
N PRO A 170 8.23 -5.47 10.86
CA PRO A 170 6.92 -5.90 10.36
C PRO A 170 6.24 -4.83 9.50
N ASP A 171 6.90 -4.40 8.41
CA ASP A 171 6.42 -3.35 7.51
C ASP A 171 5.44 -3.83 6.43
N GLY A 172 5.25 -5.14 6.30
CA GLY A 172 4.37 -5.75 5.31
C GLY A 172 4.95 -5.75 3.89
N HIS A 173 6.22 -5.39 3.72
CA HIS A 173 6.92 -5.47 2.43
C HIS A 173 7.74 -6.78 2.38
N PRO A 174 7.40 -7.74 1.52
CA PRO A 174 8.13 -9.00 1.45
C PRO A 174 9.44 -8.82 0.70
N THR A 175 10.53 -9.26 1.34
CA THR A 175 11.88 -9.28 0.77
C THR A 175 12.34 -10.70 0.49
N GLU A 176 13.46 -10.84 -0.21
CA GLU A 176 14.12 -12.14 -0.38
C GLU A 176 14.46 -12.80 0.97
N THR A 177 14.95 -12.01 1.92
CA THR A 177 15.23 -12.47 3.29
C THR A 177 13.97 -13.03 3.98
N PHE A 178 12.83 -12.38 3.79
CA PHE A 178 11.55 -12.87 4.31
C PHE A 178 11.19 -14.21 3.66
N LEU A 179 11.30 -14.34 2.34
CA LEU A 179 11.01 -15.58 1.62
C LEU A 179 11.89 -16.73 2.11
N GLN A 180 13.20 -16.51 2.23
CA GLN A 180 14.15 -17.51 2.74
C GLN A 180 13.81 -17.98 4.17
N ARG A 181 13.36 -17.06 5.05
CA ARG A 181 12.93 -17.43 6.40
C ARG A 181 11.63 -18.24 6.39
N LEU A 182 10.72 -17.90 5.50
CA LEU A 182 9.46 -18.62 5.33
C LEU A 182 9.69 -20.06 4.83
N GLU A 183 10.71 -20.29 3.99
CA GLU A 183 11.10 -21.60 3.49
C GLU A 183 11.66 -22.53 4.59
N ARG A 184 12.28 -21.95 5.59
CA ARG A 184 12.88 -22.67 6.72
C ARG A 184 11.91 -22.90 7.89
N LEU A 185 10.71 -22.35 7.84
CA LEU A 185 9.67 -22.52 8.85
C LEU A 185 8.99 -23.88 8.68
#